data_4e4954534cb5cbdee4e403fc07acdfe1
#
_entry.id   4e4954534cb5cbdee4e403fc07acdfe1
#
_cell.length_a   1.000
_cell.length_b   1.000
_cell.length_c   1.000
_cell.angle_alpha   90.00
_cell.angle_beta   90.00
_cell.angle_gamma   90.00
#
_symmetry.space_group_name_H-M   'P 1'
#
loop_
_entity.id
_entity.type
_entity.pdbx_description
1 polymer ?
#
loop_
_entity_poly.entity_id
_entity_poly.type
_entity_poly.pdbx_seq_one_letter_code
_entity_poly.pdbx_strand_id
1 'polypeptide(L)'
;KAATVGLIVLYVLLMVGLIGGMFAVLSLSMCGTMYEGGLGWLYFTLFTVLGLFMGVFGSVFNTFAGLYQAKDNDLLLSLPIPIRAILASRLLGVYLMGLMFSGVIMLPCVIVYWIVAELSAATVIGGLALILAVSLLVLVLSCLLGWVVAKLHSKLKHKNILTTLVALVLFGAYYLVCFRANELIEKLLLHLDQVGAAVRGGAYPLYLIGRMGQGDWLAIALVLAVTALLCGLTYLLLSRTFLAIATARTGEAKRAYKEEKTAARSVPQALLAKELGRFTSSPNYMLNCGLGTVMLPLLGVF
;
A
#
# COMPACT_ATOMS: atom_id res chain seq x y z
N LYS A 1 13.56 27.99 8.28
CA LYS A 1 13.36 27.05 7.14
C LYS A 1 14.32 25.87 7.18
N ALA A 2 15.67 26.09 7.32
CA ALA A 2 16.65 24.98 7.38
C ALA A 2 16.44 24.08 8.61
N ALA A 3 16.20 24.63 9.78
CA ALA A 3 15.90 23.87 11.00
C ALA A 3 14.61 23.02 10.86
N THR A 4 13.57 23.54 10.23
CA THR A 4 12.31 22.82 9.99
C THR A 4 12.53 21.64 9.03
N VAL A 5 13.31 21.86 7.96
CA VAL A 5 13.69 20.78 7.03
C VAL A 5 14.53 19.72 7.73
N GLY A 6 15.51 20.13 8.56
CA GLY A 6 16.31 19.21 9.36
C GLY A 6 15.49 18.35 10.33
N LEU A 7 14.51 18.93 11.01
CA LEU A 7 13.59 18.20 11.90
C LEU A 7 12.71 17.20 11.12
N ILE A 8 12.21 17.56 9.94
CA ILE A 8 11.42 16.66 9.09
C ILE A 8 12.28 15.48 8.63
N VAL A 9 13.50 15.75 8.16
CA VAL A 9 14.44 14.69 7.72
C VAL A 9 14.76 13.77 8.89
N LEU A 10 15.07 14.32 10.07
CA LEU A 10 15.34 13.54 11.28
C LEU A 10 14.14 12.66 11.67
N TYR A 11 12.92 13.21 11.62
CA TYR A 11 11.70 12.47 11.91
C TYR A 11 11.49 11.30 10.94
N VAL A 12 11.68 11.53 9.63
CA VAL A 12 11.58 10.48 8.61
C VAL A 12 12.63 9.40 8.83
N LEU A 13 13.89 9.77 9.10
CA LEU A 13 14.97 8.83 9.40
C LEU A 13 14.69 8.00 10.66
N LEU A 14 14.17 8.61 11.71
CA LEU A 14 13.77 7.90 12.93
C LEU A 14 12.61 6.92 12.66
N MET A 15 11.59 7.34 11.94
CA MET A 15 10.45 6.47 11.60
C MET A 15 10.87 5.28 10.73
N VAL A 16 11.64 5.56 9.67
CA VAL A 16 12.16 4.50 8.79
C VAL A 16 13.13 3.59 9.55
N GLY A 17 13.98 4.15 10.40
CA GLY A 17 14.94 3.38 11.22
C GLY A 17 14.26 2.49 12.26
N LEU A 18 13.22 2.97 12.94
CA LEU A 18 12.47 2.20 13.92
C LEU A 18 11.72 1.03 13.24
N ILE A 19 10.94 1.33 12.20
CA ILE A 19 10.14 0.30 11.51
C ILE A 19 11.08 -0.67 10.78
N GLY A 20 12.09 -0.17 10.06
CA GLY A 20 13.08 -0.99 9.39
C GLY A 20 13.89 -1.85 10.37
N GLY A 21 14.20 -1.30 11.57
CA GLY A 21 14.86 -2.03 12.64
C GLY A 21 14.02 -3.21 13.16
N MET A 22 12.71 -3.03 13.33
CA MET A 22 11.80 -4.13 13.69
C MET A 22 11.83 -5.25 12.64
N PHE A 23 11.77 -4.90 11.36
CA PHE A 23 11.87 -5.90 10.29
C PHE A 23 13.26 -6.50 10.16
N ALA A 24 14.32 -5.77 10.50
CA ALA A 24 15.68 -6.33 10.55
C ALA A 24 15.80 -7.39 11.66
N VAL A 25 15.26 -7.14 12.85
CA VAL A 25 15.25 -8.12 13.96
C VAL A 25 14.45 -9.36 13.57
N LEU A 26 13.24 -9.17 13.01
CA LEU A 26 12.42 -10.28 12.51
C LEU A 26 13.16 -11.08 11.43
N SER A 27 13.81 -10.39 10.53
CA SER A 27 14.61 -10.98 9.45
C SER A 27 15.77 -11.81 10.00
N LEU A 28 16.52 -11.27 10.96
CA LEU A 28 17.62 -11.98 11.62
C LEU A 28 17.15 -13.26 12.34
N SER A 29 16.00 -13.20 13.02
CA SER A 29 15.45 -14.36 13.74
C SER A 29 15.04 -15.51 12.83
N MET A 30 14.67 -15.23 11.58
CA MET A 30 14.15 -16.21 10.63
C MET A 30 15.20 -16.68 9.60
N CYS A 31 16.14 -15.78 9.23
CA CYS A 31 17.04 -16.00 8.11
C CYS A 31 17.94 -17.22 8.32
N GLY A 32 18.57 -17.34 9.50
CA GLY A 32 19.50 -18.45 9.80
C GLY A 32 18.83 -19.81 9.68
N THR A 33 17.71 -20.00 10.38
CA THR A 33 16.95 -21.25 10.37
C THR A 33 16.48 -21.65 8.98
N MET A 34 16.00 -20.67 8.19
CA MET A 34 15.52 -20.95 6.83
C MET A 34 16.65 -21.17 5.83
N TYR A 35 17.78 -20.51 6.00
CA TYR A 35 18.95 -20.69 5.15
C TYR A 35 19.58 -22.07 5.35
N GLU A 36 19.83 -22.47 6.60
CA GLU A 36 20.36 -23.79 6.96
C GLU A 36 19.42 -24.95 6.55
N GLY A 37 18.10 -24.72 6.63
CA GLY A 37 17.09 -25.66 6.16
C GLY A 37 16.90 -25.73 4.64
N GLY A 38 17.69 -24.99 3.84
CA GLY A 38 17.53 -24.94 2.37
C GLY A 38 16.25 -24.24 1.89
N LEU A 39 15.58 -23.51 2.77
CA LEU A 39 14.32 -22.79 2.54
C LEU A 39 14.53 -21.27 2.36
N GLY A 40 15.71 -20.82 1.96
CA GLY A 40 16.00 -19.42 1.72
C GLY A 40 15.07 -18.72 0.71
N TRP A 41 14.53 -19.47 -0.25
CA TRP A 41 13.49 -18.96 -1.14
C TRP A 41 12.18 -18.66 -0.40
N LEU A 42 11.82 -19.45 0.62
CA LEU A 42 10.62 -19.24 1.42
C LEU A 42 10.75 -17.99 2.30
N TYR A 43 11.95 -17.72 2.82
CA TYR A 43 12.29 -16.48 3.51
C TYR A 43 11.96 -15.26 2.64
N PHE A 44 12.46 -15.18 1.42
CA PHE A 44 12.16 -14.08 0.51
C PHE A 44 10.68 -14.02 0.13
N THR A 45 10.03 -15.17 -0.04
CA THR A 45 8.58 -15.24 -0.32
C THR A 45 7.77 -14.58 0.80
N LEU A 46 8.07 -14.90 2.05
CA LEU A 46 7.36 -14.35 3.21
C LEU A 46 7.52 -12.83 3.33
N PHE A 47 8.77 -12.36 3.24
CA PHE A 47 9.03 -10.91 3.28
C PHE A 47 8.46 -10.18 2.06
N THR A 48 8.39 -10.83 0.90
CA THR A 48 7.68 -10.28 -0.27
C THR A 48 6.20 -10.11 -0.01
N VAL A 49 5.53 -11.10 0.57
CA VAL A 49 4.11 -11.00 0.92
C VAL A 49 3.89 -9.87 1.92
N LEU A 50 4.73 -9.75 2.95
CA LEU A 50 4.67 -8.64 3.91
C LEU A 50 4.92 -7.29 3.23
N GLY A 51 5.92 -7.20 2.36
CA GLY A 51 6.26 -5.99 1.62
C GLY A 51 5.16 -5.55 0.65
N LEU A 52 4.53 -6.51 -0.05
CA LEU A 52 3.37 -6.25 -0.90
C LEU A 52 2.18 -5.76 -0.09
N PHE A 53 1.88 -6.45 1.02
CA PHE A 53 0.77 -6.09 1.89
C PHE A 53 0.93 -4.68 2.44
N MET A 54 2.05 -4.37 3.10
CA MET A 54 2.33 -3.04 3.66
C MET A 54 2.44 -1.97 2.58
N GLY A 55 3.09 -2.29 1.45
CA GLY A 55 3.24 -1.37 0.34
C GLY A 55 1.90 -0.96 -0.27
N VAL A 56 1.02 -1.92 -0.51
CA VAL A 56 -0.32 -1.67 -1.07
C VAL A 56 -1.20 -0.93 -0.08
N PHE A 57 -1.25 -1.37 1.18
CA PHE A 57 -2.06 -0.70 2.21
C PHE A 57 -1.60 0.74 2.46
N GLY A 58 -0.28 0.97 2.53
CA GLY A 58 0.28 2.31 2.72
C GLY A 58 0.04 3.24 1.53
N SER A 59 -0.06 2.72 0.32
CA SER A 59 -0.12 3.54 -0.90
C SER A 59 -1.49 3.65 -1.56
N VAL A 60 -2.42 2.69 -1.36
CA VAL A 60 -3.68 2.62 -2.12
C VAL A 60 -4.56 3.87 -1.98
N PHE A 61 -4.68 4.42 -0.78
CA PHE A 61 -5.49 5.64 -0.56
C PHE A 61 -4.83 6.88 -1.13
N ASN A 62 -3.50 6.98 -1.02
CA ASN A 62 -2.73 8.05 -1.64
C ASN A 62 -2.77 7.95 -3.16
N THR A 63 -2.78 6.73 -3.71
CA THR A 63 -2.94 6.47 -5.15
C THR A 63 -4.28 6.97 -5.66
N PHE A 64 -5.38 6.63 -4.97
CA PHE A 64 -6.71 7.12 -5.34
C PHE A 64 -6.80 8.65 -5.27
N ALA A 65 -6.32 9.25 -4.18
CA ALA A 65 -6.33 10.70 -4.00
C ALA A 65 -5.41 11.40 -5.02
N GLY A 66 -4.20 10.88 -5.23
CA GLY A 66 -3.20 11.48 -6.11
C GLY A 66 -3.50 11.34 -7.60
N LEU A 67 -4.11 10.22 -8.02
CA LEU A 67 -4.46 10.01 -9.43
C LEU A 67 -5.78 10.72 -9.81
N TYR A 68 -6.83 10.57 -8.99
CA TYR A 68 -8.18 10.92 -9.42
C TYR A 68 -8.80 12.12 -8.69
N GLN A 69 -8.38 12.40 -7.45
CA GLN A 69 -8.91 13.50 -6.64
C GLN A 69 -7.95 14.68 -6.49
N ALA A 70 -6.86 14.68 -7.22
CA ALA A 70 -5.88 15.78 -7.13
C ALA A 70 -6.51 17.08 -7.58
N LYS A 71 -6.46 18.09 -6.71
CA LYS A 71 -7.08 19.43 -6.93
C LYS A 71 -6.51 20.19 -8.12
N ASP A 72 -5.30 19.85 -8.53
CA ASP A 72 -4.58 20.44 -9.66
C ASP A 72 -4.87 19.74 -10.98
N ASN A 73 -5.70 18.69 -11.02
CA ASN A 73 -6.06 18.02 -12.27
C ASN A 73 -6.73 18.97 -13.27
N ASP A 74 -7.67 19.80 -12.82
CA ASP A 74 -8.37 20.75 -13.70
C ASP A 74 -7.40 21.78 -14.30
N LEU A 75 -6.43 22.25 -13.49
CA LEU A 75 -5.39 23.17 -13.95
C LEU A 75 -4.45 22.49 -14.95
N LEU A 76 -3.95 21.29 -14.64
CA LEU A 76 -3.02 20.57 -15.52
C LEU A 76 -3.67 20.16 -16.84
N LEU A 77 -4.94 19.78 -16.81
CA LEU A 77 -5.70 19.41 -18.03
C LEU A 77 -6.05 20.62 -18.90
N SER A 78 -6.04 21.85 -18.37
CA SER A 78 -6.21 23.08 -19.14
C SER A 78 -4.94 23.55 -19.82
N LEU A 79 -3.77 23.05 -19.44
CA LEU A 79 -2.48 23.39 -20.06
C LEU A 79 -2.22 22.51 -21.30
N PRO A 80 -1.41 22.98 -22.26
CA PRO A 80 -1.05 22.23 -23.45
C PRO A 80 -0.02 21.13 -23.14
N ILE A 81 -0.29 20.32 -22.12
CA ILE A 81 0.55 19.21 -21.67
C ILE A 81 -0.10 17.90 -22.12
N PRO A 82 0.64 16.96 -22.74
CA PRO A 82 0.08 15.68 -23.13
C PRO A 82 -0.35 14.89 -21.90
N ILE A 83 -1.55 14.32 -21.93
CA ILE A 83 -2.15 13.55 -20.82
C ILE A 83 -1.21 12.43 -20.33
N ARG A 84 -0.43 11.86 -21.27
CA ARG A 84 0.56 10.82 -20.94
C ARG A 84 1.64 11.32 -19.99
N ALA A 85 2.09 12.56 -20.12
CA ALA A 85 3.10 13.15 -19.22
C ALA A 85 2.50 13.41 -17.83
N ILE A 86 1.25 13.88 -17.75
CA ILE A 86 0.54 14.06 -16.49
C ILE A 86 0.41 12.71 -15.78
N LEU A 87 -0.05 11.68 -16.48
CA LEU A 87 -0.20 10.34 -15.93
C LEU A 87 1.15 9.75 -15.47
N ALA A 88 2.21 9.88 -16.26
CA ALA A 88 3.55 9.41 -15.89
C ALA A 88 4.06 10.07 -14.61
N SER A 89 3.89 11.38 -14.48
CA SER A 89 4.26 12.13 -13.27
C SER A 89 3.49 11.63 -12.03
N ARG A 90 2.18 11.38 -12.18
CA ARG A 90 1.34 10.84 -11.10
C ARG A 90 1.77 9.42 -10.71
N LEU A 91 2.03 8.56 -11.70
CA LEU A 91 2.50 7.20 -11.45
C LEU A 91 3.87 7.17 -10.77
N LEU A 92 4.77 8.10 -11.12
CA LEU A 92 6.04 8.24 -10.42
C LEU A 92 5.84 8.56 -8.94
N GLY A 93 4.91 9.47 -8.62
CA GLY A 93 4.57 9.78 -7.22
C GLY A 93 4.03 8.57 -6.46
N VAL A 94 3.15 7.79 -7.09
CA VAL A 94 2.63 6.54 -6.52
C VAL A 94 3.74 5.50 -6.33
N TYR A 95 4.64 5.36 -7.32
CA TYR A 95 5.79 4.47 -7.24
C TYR A 95 6.72 4.80 -6.06
N LEU A 96 7.08 6.08 -5.91
CA LEU A 96 7.94 6.51 -4.81
C LEU A 96 7.32 6.26 -3.44
N MET A 97 6.02 6.49 -3.29
CA MET A 97 5.29 6.13 -2.07
C MET A 97 5.29 4.62 -1.83
N GLY A 98 4.95 3.83 -2.85
CA GLY A 98 4.97 2.37 -2.77
C GLY A 98 6.36 1.82 -2.43
N LEU A 99 7.41 2.36 -3.06
CA LEU A 99 8.81 2.03 -2.78
C LEU A 99 9.18 2.35 -1.34
N MET A 100 8.75 3.49 -0.80
CA MET A 100 9.02 3.86 0.58
C MET A 100 8.41 2.83 1.56
N PHE A 101 7.14 2.45 1.40
CA PHE A 101 6.49 1.50 2.29
C PHE A 101 7.00 0.07 2.14
N SER A 102 7.18 -0.43 0.92
CA SER A 102 7.72 -1.78 0.70
C SER A 102 9.21 -1.86 0.96
N GLY A 103 9.97 -0.80 0.67
CA GLY A 103 11.41 -0.72 0.85
C GLY A 103 11.84 -0.82 2.31
N VAL A 104 11.07 -0.25 3.24
CA VAL A 104 11.32 -0.35 4.70
C VAL A 104 11.34 -1.81 5.17
N ILE A 105 10.63 -2.72 4.48
CA ILE A 105 10.61 -4.15 4.78
C ILE A 105 11.67 -4.89 3.96
N MET A 106 11.71 -4.63 2.65
CA MET A 106 12.55 -5.40 1.73
C MET A 106 14.04 -5.10 1.88
N LEU A 107 14.42 -3.85 2.19
CA LEU A 107 15.83 -3.48 2.38
C LEU A 107 16.47 -4.24 3.56
N PRO A 108 15.92 -4.22 4.79
CA PRO A 108 16.48 -5.02 5.88
C PRO A 108 16.51 -6.51 5.56
N CYS A 109 15.46 -7.05 4.95
CA CYS A 109 15.37 -8.45 4.56
C CYS A 109 16.55 -8.85 3.64
N VAL A 110 16.79 -8.08 2.59
CA VAL A 110 17.86 -8.36 1.63
C VAL A 110 19.23 -8.19 2.27
N ILE A 111 19.45 -7.14 3.06
CA ILE A 111 20.74 -6.88 3.75
C ILE A 111 21.05 -8.00 4.75
N VAL A 112 20.06 -8.43 5.54
CA VAL A 112 20.26 -9.54 6.50
C VAL A 112 20.60 -10.84 5.79
N TYR A 113 19.94 -11.13 4.67
CA TYR A 113 20.29 -12.30 3.87
C TYR A 113 21.73 -12.25 3.34
N TRP A 114 22.23 -11.09 2.90
CA TRP A 114 23.62 -10.92 2.47
C TRP A 114 24.64 -11.07 3.60
N ILE A 115 24.23 -10.83 4.86
CA ILE A 115 25.09 -11.02 6.02
C ILE A 115 25.15 -12.50 6.45
N VAL A 116 24.02 -13.21 6.37
CA VAL A 116 23.87 -14.59 6.85
C VAL A 116 24.29 -15.62 5.80
N ALA A 117 23.93 -15.36 4.53
CA ALA A 117 24.26 -16.26 3.42
C ALA A 117 25.62 -15.90 2.80
N GLU A 118 26.19 -16.81 2.04
CA GLU A 118 27.40 -16.50 1.25
C GLU A 118 27.12 -15.41 0.21
N LEU A 119 27.87 -14.32 0.31
CA LEU A 119 27.72 -13.19 -0.58
C LEU A 119 28.25 -13.56 -1.98
N SER A 120 27.34 -13.61 -2.96
CA SER A 120 27.68 -13.82 -4.37
C SER A 120 27.10 -12.69 -5.24
N ALA A 121 27.70 -12.48 -6.43
CA ALA A 121 27.17 -11.49 -7.37
C ALA A 121 25.69 -11.80 -7.73
N ALA A 122 25.34 -13.08 -7.82
CA ALA A 122 23.98 -13.52 -8.11
C ALA A 122 23.00 -13.15 -6.99
N THR A 123 23.37 -13.35 -5.72
CA THR A 123 22.50 -12.99 -4.58
C THR A 123 22.36 -11.48 -4.42
N VAL A 124 23.39 -10.69 -4.73
CA VAL A 124 23.31 -9.22 -4.72
C VAL A 124 22.37 -8.72 -5.81
N ILE A 125 22.56 -9.18 -7.05
CA ILE A 125 21.69 -8.80 -8.18
C ILE A 125 20.27 -9.27 -7.94
N GLY A 126 20.07 -10.50 -7.45
CA GLY A 126 18.77 -11.06 -7.12
C GLY A 126 18.03 -10.24 -6.05
N GLY A 127 18.71 -9.85 -4.99
CA GLY A 127 18.14 -9.01 -3.93
C GLY A 127 17.73 -7.61 -4.40
N LEU A 128 18.58 -6.94 -5.20
CA LEU A 128 18.26 -5.63 -5.78
C LEU A 128 17.10 -5.73 -6.78
N ALA A 129 17.12 -6.74 -7.64
CA ALA A 129 16.05 -7.01 -8.58
C ALA A 129 14.73 -7.34 -7.86
N LEU A 130 14.79 -8.04 -6.72
CA LEU A 130 13.63 -8.34 -5.89
C LEU A 130 13.01 -7.06 -5.30
N ILE A 131 13.81 -6.15 -4.76
CA ILE A 131 13.31 -4.85 -4.26
C ILE A 131 12.60 -4.09 -5.38
N LEU A 132 13.21 -4.04 -6.57
CA LEU A 132 12.61 -3.40 -7.74
C LEU A 132 11.29 -4.08 -8.15
N ALA A 133 11.27 -5.41 -8.26
CA ALA A 133 10.08 -6.15 -8.65
C ALA A 133 8.93 -5.96 -7.64
N VAL A 134 9.21 -6.04 -6.34
CA VAL A 134 8.20 -5.85 -5.28
C VAL A 134 7.64 -4.43 -5.33
N SER A 135 8.47 -3.39 -5.47
CA SER A 135 8.01 -2.01 -5.56
C SER A 135 7.14 -1.74 -6.79
N LEU A 136 7.48 -2.35 -7.93
CA LEU A 136 6.67 -2.28 -9.16
C LEU A 136 5.35 -3.07 -9.02
N LEU A 137 5.36 -4.21 -8.37
CA LEU A 137 4.12 -4.96 -8.07
C LEU A 137 3.21 -4.18 -7.12
N VAL A 138 3.77 -3.48 -6.13
CA VAL A 138 3.02 -2.56 -5.27
C VAL A 138 2.38 -1.45 -6.10
N LEU A 139 3.12 -0.85 -7.04
CA LEU A 139 2.57 0.15 -7.97
C LEU A 139 1.37 -0.41 -8.74
N VAL A 140 1.53 -1.58 -9.36
CA VAL A 140 0.46 -2.25 -10.13
C VAL A 140 -0.78 -2.49 -9.27
N LEU A 141 -0.61 -3.13 -8.12
CA LEU A 141 -1.72 -3.46 -7.23
C LEU A 141 -2.41 -2.20 -6.67
N SER A 142 -1.64 -1.19 -6.26
CA SER A 142 -2.19 0.07 -5.76
C SER A 142 -2.95 0.84 -6.84
N CYS A 143 -2.45 0.84 -8.09
CA CYS A 143 -3.14 1.45 -9.21
C CYS A 143 -4.43 0.71 -9.57
N LEU A 144 -4.43 -0.62 -9.60
CA LEU A 144 -5.63 -1.43 -9.87
C LEU A 144 -6.68 -1.25 -8.78
N LEU A 145 -6.28 -1.31 -7.52
CA LEU A 145 -7.20 -1.07 -6.39
C LEU A 145 -7.71 0.37 -6.38
N GLY A 146 -6.83 1.35 -6.62
CA GLY A 146 -7.22 2.75 -6.74
C GLY A 146 -8.21 2.98 -7.89
N TRP A 147 -8.04 2.31 -9.04
CA TRP A 147 -8.97 2.33 -10.15
C TRP A 147 -10.34 1.71 -9.78
N VAL A 148 -10.36 0.57 -9.09
CA VAL A 148 -11.59 -0.06 -8.58
C VAL A 148 -12.32 0.88 -7.63
N VAL A 149 -11.60 1.48 -6.66
CA VAL A 149 -12.17 2.46 -5.73
C VAL A 149 -12.74 3.67 -6.47
N ALA A 150 -12.01 4.19 -7.48
CA ALA A 150 -12.46 5.32 -8.29
C ALA A 150 -13.74 5.00 -9.07
N LYS A 151 -13.82 3.82 -9.66
CA LYS A 151 -15.00 3.35 -10.40
C LYS A 151 -16.22 3.12 -9.49
N LEU A 152 -16.00 2.58 -8.30
CA LEU A 152 -17.06 2.44 -7.28
C LEU A 152 -17.51 3.82 -6.79
N HIS A 153 -16.56 4.70 -6.48
CA HIS A 153 -16.83 6.05 -6.02
C HIS A 153 -17.67 6.88 -7.01
N SER A 154 -17.47 6.70 -8.32
CA SER A 154 -18.25 7.41 -9.35
C SER A 154 -19.73 6.98 -9.41
N LYS A 155 -20.07 5.76 -8.97
CA LYS A 155 -21.42 5.17 -9.07
C LYS A 155 -22.27 5.33 -7.82
N LEU A 156 -21.70 5.72 -6.68
CA LEU A 156 -22.37 5.65 -5.38
C LEU A 156 -22.83 7.01 -4.87
N LYS A 157 -24.04 7.02 -4.29
CA LYS A 157 -24.72 8.22 -3.77
C LYS A 157 -24.11 8.74 -2.45
N HIS A 158 -23.53 7.83 -1.62
CA HIS A 158 -22.90 8.13 -0.33
C HIS A 158 -21.41 7.81 -0.35
N LYS A 159 -20.69 8.54 -1.19
CA LYS A 159 -19.27 8.29 -1.54
C LYS A 159 -18.33 8.25 -0.33
N ASN A 160 -18.48 9.21 0.58
CA ASN A 160 -17.57 9.37 1.73
C ASN A 160 -17.71 8.23 2.74
N ILE A 161 -18.96 7.81 3.03
CA ILE A 161 -19.24 6.73 3.99
C ILE A 161 -18.69 5.40 3.48
N LEU A 162 -18.85 5.10 2.18
CA LEU A 162 -18.34 3.86 1.63
C LEU A 162 -16.82 3.83 1.61
N THR A 163 -16.16 4.91 1.20
CA THR A 163 -14.68 5.00 1.22
C THR A 163 -14.15 4.79 2.63
N THR A 164 -14.81 5.37 3.62
CA THR A 164 -14.44 5.18 5.03
C THR A 164 -14.71 3.77 5.50
N LEU A 165 -15.82 3.15 5.11
CA LEU A 165 -16.17 1.77 5.50
C LEU A 165 -15.18 0.77 4.88
N VAL A 166 -14.83 0.92 3.61
CA VAL A 166 -13.80 0.09 2.94
C VAL A 166 -12.46 0.26 3.64
N ALA A 167 -12.05 1.49 3.95
CA ALA A 167 -10.83 1.74 4.67
C ALA A 167 -10.85 1.10 6.07
N LEU A 168 -11.96 1.19 6.79
CA LEU A 168 -12.11 0.63 8.14
C LEU A 168 -12.07 -0.90 8.13
N VAL A 169 -12.67 -1.55 7.14
CA VAL A 169 -12.58 -3.01 6.94
C VAL A 169 -11.13 -3.41 6.64
N LEU A 170 -10.44 -2.68 5.77
CA LEU A 170 -9.05 -2.94 5.43
C LEU A 170 -8.14 -2.77 6.65
N PHE A 171 -8.30 -1.67 7.41
CA PHE A 171 -7.55 -1.46 8.65
C PHE A 171 -7.86 -2.52 9.70
N GLY A 172 -9.13 -2.92 9.85
CA GLY A 172 -9.53 -4.00 10.76
C GLY A 172 -8.86 -5.33 10.39
N ALA A 173 -8.84 -5.68 9.10
CA ALA A 173 -8.14 -6.87 8.61
C ALA A 173 -6.64 -6.80 8.88
N TYR A 174 -6.02 -5.62 8.65
CA TYR A 174 -4.61 -5.38 8.97
C TYR A 174 -4.32 -5.62 10.46
N TYR A 175 -5.10 -5.03 11.36
CA TYR A 175 -4.92 -5.22 12.80
C TYR A 175 -5.11 -6.67 13.23
N LEU A 176 -6.11 -7.39 12.69
CA LEU A 176 -6.32 -8.82 12.99
C LEU A 176 -5.09 -9.65 12.60
N VAL A 177 -4.47 -9.36 11.45
CA VAL A 177 -3.23 -10.02 11.04
C VAL A 177 -2.08 -9.67 11.98
N CYS A 178 -1.94 -8.40 12.37
CA CYS A 178 -0.89 -7.97 13.30
C CYS A 178 -1.05 -8.59 14.70
N PHE A 179 -2.26 -8.67 15.23
CA PHE A 179 -2.50 -9.31 16.54
C PHE A 179 -2.17 -10.81 16.55
N ARG A 180 -2.39 -11.49 15.42
CA ARG A 180 -2.04 -12.91 15.28
C ARG A 180 -0.66 -13.17 14.70
N ALA A 181 0.13 -12.12 14.47
CA ALA A 181 1.41 -12.26 13.80
C ALA A 181 2.35 -13.23 14.51
N ASN A 182 2.48 -13.13 15.84
CA ASN A 182 3.34 -14.02 16.62
C ASN A 182 2.90 -15.50 16.53
N GLU A 183 1.60 -15.76 16.67
CA GLU A 183 1.02 -17.10 16.54
C GLU A 183 1.20 -17.67 15.13
N LEU A 184 1.03 -16.80 14.11
CA LEU A 184 1.22 -17.18 12.71
C LEU A 184 2.69 -17.49 12.41
N ILE A 185 3.63 -16.70 12.94
CA ILE A 185 5.06 -16.89 12.76
C ILE A 185 5.49 -18.20 13.44
N GLU A 186 5.04 -18.44 14.67
CA GLU A 186 5.35 -19.68 15.41
C GLU A 186 4.83 -20.92 14.68
N LYS A 187 3.57 -20.91 14.24
CA LYS A 187 2.99 -22.00 13.44
C LYS A 187 3.72 -22.21 12.12
N LEU A 188 4.16 -21.13 11.49
CA LEU A 188 4.91 -21.17 10.25
C LEU A 188 6.28 -21.81 10.46
N LEU A 189 7.00 -21.45 11.52
CA LEU A 189 8.29 -22.01 11.86
C LEU A 189 8.20 -23.51 12.23
N LEU A 190 7.09 -23.95 12.86
CA LEU A 190 6.85 -25.35 13.19
C LEU A 190 6.51 -26.22 11.96
N HIS A 191 5.98 -25.62 10.88
CA HIS A 191 5.48 -26.34 9.71
C HIS A 191 6.13 -25.88 8.40
N LEU A 192 7.39 -25.46 8.44
CA LEU A 192 8.12 -24.90 7.28
C LEU A 192 8.05 -25.78 6.03
N ASP A 193 8.22 -27.10 6.18
CA ASP A 193 8.18 -28.03 5.04
C ASP A 193 6.80 -28.11 4.40
N GLN A 194 5.74 -28.12 5.21
CA GLN A 194 4.36 -28.16 4.73
C GLN A 194 3.97 -26.85 4.02
N VAL A 195 4.35 -25.72 4.60
CA VAL A 195 4.14 -24.40 3.99
C VAL A 195 4.95 -24.29 2.69
N GLY A 196 6.20 -24.74 2.70
CA GLY A 196 7.02 -24.78 1.50
C GLY A 196 6.41 -25.62 0.39
N ALA A 197 5.91 -26.81 0.69
CA ALA A 197 5.22 -27.68 -0.27
C ALA A 197 3.93 -27.02 -0.81
N ALA A 198 3.14 -26.40 0.08
CA ALA A 198 1.91 -25.71 -0.30
C ALA A 198 2.19 -24.50 -1.23
N VAL A 199 3.23 -23.71 -0.95
CA VAL A 199 3.62 -22.59 -1.82
C VAL A 199 4.11 -23.08 -3.19
N ARG A 200 4.93 -24.13 -3.23
CA ARG A 200 5.38 -24.71 -4.51
C ARG A 200 4.24 -25.28 -5.34
N GLY A 201 3.26 -25.93 -4.71
CA GLY A 201 2.11 -26.54 -5.43
C GLY A 201 0.99 -25.57 -5.76
N GLY A 202 0.69 -24.61 -4.88
CA GLY A 202 -0.47 -23.73 -5.01
C GLY A 202 -0.16 -22.30 -5.43
N ALA A 203 1.04 -21.77 -5.14
CA ALA A 203 1.42 -20.39 -5.38
C ALA A 203 2.78 -20.27 -6.08
N TYR A 204 2.94 -20.98 -7.21
CA TYR A 204 4.17 -21.01 -7.97
C TYR A 204 4.78 -19.64 -8.30
N PRO A 205 4.01 -18.58 -8.62
CA PRO A 205 4.56 -17.23 -8.80
C PRO A 205 5.31 -16.71 -7.57
N LEU A 206 4.80 -16.96 -6.36
CA LEU A 206 5.47 -16.57 -5.11
C LEU A 206 6.76 -17.37 -4.90
N TYR A 207 6.76 -18.64 -5.26
CA TYR A 207 7.98 -19.45 -5.24
C TYR A 207 9.06 -18.90 -6.16
N LEU A 208 8.71 -18.47 -7.39
CA LEU A 208 9.64 -17.84 -8.32
C LEU A 208 10.21 -16.52 -7.78
N ILE A 209 9.36 -15.71 -7.15
CA ILE A 209 9.81 -14.46 -6.50
C ILE A 209 10.80 -14.77 -5.38
N GLY A 210 10.56 -15.81 -4.59
CA GLY A 210 11.49 -16.25 -3.56
C GLY A 210 12.83 -16.70 -4.12
N ARG A 211 12.85 -17.49 -5.21
CA ARG A 211 14.07 -17.91 -5.90
C ARG A 211 14.85 -16.77 -6.53
N MET A 212 14.14 -15.75 -7.01
CA MET A 212 14.76 -14.52 -7.50
C MET A 212 15.66 -13.88 -6.43
N GLY A 213 15.19 -13.81 -5.16
CA GLY A 213 15.98 -13.27 -4.05
C GLY A 213 17.26 -14.06 -3.76
N GLN A 214 17.27 -15.36 -4.02
CA GLN A 214 18.46 -16.21 -3.92
C GLN A 214 19.45 -16.07 -5.07
N GLY A 215 19.12 -15.29 -6.12
CA GLY A 215 19.99 -15.08 -7.28
C GLY A 215 19.80 -16.08 -8.41
N ASP A 216 18.65 -16.76 -8.50
CA ASP A 216 18.33 -17.60 -9.66
C ASP A 216 18.06 -16.74 -10.89
N TRP A 217 18.94 -16.80 -11.87
CA TRP A 217 18.87 -16.00 -13.09
C TRP A 217 17.60 -16.20 -13.90
N LEU A 218 17.09 -17.42 -13.95
CA LEU A 218 15.85 -17.72 -14.67
C LEU A 218 14.65 -17.10 -13.95
N ALA A 219 14.61 -17.21 -12.62
CA ALA A 219 13.59 -16.60 -11.80
C ALA A 219 13.65 -15.06 -11.90
N ILE A 220 14.84 -14.46 -11.89
CA ILE A 220 15.04 -13.01 -12.08
C ILE A 220 14.44 -12.58 -13.42
N ALA A 221 14.81 -13.24 -14.52
CA ALA A 221 14.33 -12.89 -15.85
C ALA A 221 12.81 -13.03 -15.98
N LEU A 222 12.23 -14.13 -15.52
CA LEU A 222 10.79 -14.39 -15.60
C LEU A 222 9.99 -13.38 -14.72
N VAL A 223 10.38 -13.16 -13.49
CA VAL A 223 9.67 -12.25 -12.58
C VAL A 223 9.74 -10.82 -13.08
N LEU A 224 10.91 -10.35 -13.56
CA LEU A 224 11.03 -9.01 -14.12
C LEU A 224 10.22 -8.86 -15.41
N ALA A 225 10.21 -9.88 -16.31
CA ALA A 225 9.42 -9.84 -17.54
C ALA A 225 7.91 -9.77 -17.25
N VAL A 226 7.41 -10.61 -16.32
CA VAL A 226 6.00 -10.59 -15.90
C VAL A 226 5.65 -9.26 -15.22
N THR A 227 6.51 -8.75 -14.35
CA THR A 227 6.28 -7.46 -13.66
C THR A 227 6.25 -6.32 -14.67
N ALA A 228 7.16 -6.28 -15.64
CA ALA A 228 7.17 -5.27 -16.71
C ALA A 228 5.90 -5.35 -17.57
N LEU A 229 5.44 -6.56 -17.91
CA LEU A 229 4.18 -6.78 -18.62
C LEU A 229 2.98 -6.24 -17.83
N LEU A 230 2.90 -6.56 -16.54
CA LEU A 230 1.83 -6.06 -15.66
C LEU A 230 1.85 -4.53 -15.54
N CYS A 231 3.02 -3.91 -15.41
CA CYS A 231 3.17 -2.45 -15.43
C CYS A 231 2.68 -1.85 -16.75
N GLY A 232 3.05 -2.44 -17.89
CA GLY A 232 2.60 -2.02 -19.22
C GLY A 232 1.09 -2.10 -19.36
N LEU A 233 0.48 -3.23 -18.97
CA LEU A 233 -0.97 -3.42 -18.99
C LEU A 233 -1.69 -2.42 -18.09
N THR A 234 -1.17 -2.19 -16.87
CA THR A 234 -1.73 -1.21 -15.94
C THR A 234 -1.64 0.21 -16.50
N TYR A 235 -0.50 0.58 -17.09
CA TYR A 235 -0.35 1.86 -17.76
C TYR A 235 -1.34 2.04 -18.93
N LEU A 236 -1.53 1.01 -19.76
CA LEU A 236 -2.50 1.03 -20.86
C LEU A 236 -3.94 1.17 -20.34
N LEU A 237 -4.30 0.43 -19.30
CA LEU A 237 -5.62 0.55 -18.66
C LEU A 237 -5.85 1.97 -18.15
N LEU A 238 -4.89 2.51 -17.40
CA LEU A 238 -5.00 3.85 -16.82
C LEU A 238 -5.00 4.93 -17.89
N SER A 239 -4.17 4.82 -18.93
CA SER A 239 -4.12 5.81 -20.01
C SER A 239 -5.45 5.95 -20.77
N ARG A 240 -6.22 4.85 -20.85
CA ARG A 240 -7.55 4.85 -21.49
C ARG A 240 -8.66 5.35 -20.56
N THR A 241 -8.53 5.15 -19.27
CA THR A 241 -9.61 5.42 -18.29
C THR A 241 -9.38 6.68 -17.48
N PHE A 242 -8.15 7.18 -17.38
CA PHE A 242 -7.77 8.32 -16.55
C PHE A 242 -8.60 9.56 -16.83
N LEU A 243 -8.68 9.98 -18.11
CA LEU A 243 -9.41 11.18 -18.48
C LEU A 243 -10.89 11.08 -18.13
N ALA A 244 -11.51 9.94 -18.45
CA ALA A 244 -12.93 9.71 -18.18
C ALA A 244 -13.26 9.76 -16.67
N ILE A 245 -12.33 9.28 -15.82
CA ILE A 245 -12.53 9.28 -14.36
C ILE A 245 -12.16 10.65 -13.76
N ALA A 246 -11.04 11.24 -14.21
CA ALA A 246 -10.57 12.53 -13.69
C ALA A 246 -11.50 13.71 -14.07
N THR A 247 -12.15 13.62 -15.25
CA THR A 247 -13.13 14.61 -15.71
C THR A 247 -14.58 14.24 -15.40
N ALA A 248 -14.83 13.02 -14.91
CA ALA A 248 -16.13 12.67 -14.39
C ALA A 248 -16.40 13.60 -13.21
N ARG A 249 -16.98 14.78 -13.55
CA ARG A 249 -17.52 15.67 -12.53
C ARG A 249 -18.31 14.79 -11.59
N THR A 250 -17.92 14.78 -10.34
CA THR A 250 -18.78 14.30 -9.28
C THR A 250 -20.07 15.08 -9.45
N GLY A 251 -21.01 14.49 -10.17
CA GLY A 251 -22.30 15.11 -10.37
C GLY A 251 -22.88 15.29 -8.97
N GLU A 252 -22.64 16.45 -8.40
CA GLU A 252 -23.62 17.00 -7.50
C GLU A 252 -24.88 17.00 -8.33
N ALA A 253 -25.72 15.99 -8.09
CA ALA A 253 -27.07 16.01 -8.62
C ALA A 253 -27.56 17.42 -8.32
N LYS A 254 -27.91 18.18 -9.37
CA LYS A 254 -28.48 19.51 -9.21
C LYS A 254 -29.60 19.32 -8.18
N ARG A 255 -29.29 19.57 -6.91
CA ARG A 255 -30.29 19.57 -5.85
C ARG A 255 -31.18 20.75 -6.25
N ALA A 256 -32.37 20.42 -6.74
CA ALA A 256 -33.40 21.44 -6.86
C ALA A 256 -33.49 22.06 -5.46
N TYR A 257 -33.27 23.37 -5.40
CA TYR A 257 -33.39 24.14 -4.16
C TYR A 257 -34.79 23.84 -3.63
N LYS A 258 -34.86 23.08 -2.53
CA LYS A 258 -36.07 22.94 -1.74
C LYS A 258 -35.90 23.91 -0.58
N GLU A 259 -36.80 24.86 -0.52
CA GLU A 259 -36.91 25.77 0.61
C GLU A 259 -37.29 24.91 1.85
N GLU A 260 -36.28 24.47 2.60
CA GLU A 260 -36.50 23.81 3.89
C GLU A 260 -36.69 24.90 4.93
N LYS A 261 -37.86 24.88 5.59
CA LYS A 261 -38.09 25.70 6.78
C LYS A 261 -37.04 25.35 7.81
N THR A 262 -36.04 26.20 7.97
CA THR A 262 -35.02 26.07 8.99
C THR A 262 -35.64 26.27 10.35
N ALA A 263 -35.97 25.16 11.03
CA ALA A 263 -36.33 25.22 12.46
C ALA A 263 -35.10 25.70 13.25
N ALA A 264 -35.29 26.71 14.08
CA ALA A 264 -34.23 27.21 14.96
C ALA A 264 -33.76 26.08 15.89
N ARG A 265 -32.55 25.61 15.69
CA ARG A 265 -31.91 24.61 16.56
C ARG A 265 -31.27 25.32 17.74
N SER A 266 -31.25 24.66 18.93
CA SER A 266 -30.47 25.16 20.04
C SER A 266 -28.98 25.20 19.66
N VAL A 267 -28.22 26.12 20.27
CA VAL A 267 -26.78 26.30 19.96
C VAL A 267 -25.99 25.00 20.06
N PRO A 268 -26.16 24.12 21.07
CA PRO A 268 -25.47 22.84 21.16
C PRO A 268 -25.84 21.89 20.01
N GLN A 269 -27.12 21.83 19.63
CA GLN A 269 -27.58 20.98 18.52
C GLN A 269 -27.06 21.49 17.17
N ALA A 270 -26.98 22.78 16.97
CA ALA A 270 -26.43 23.37 15.75
C ALA A 270 -24.91 23.10 15.64
N LEU A 271 -24.16 23.21 16.72
CA LEU A 271 -22.74 22.88 16.79
C LEU A 271 -22.51 21.40 16.53
N LEU A 272 -23.25 20.51 17.19
CA LEU A 272 -23.15 19.07 16.99
C LEU A 272 -23.46 18.68 15.54
N ALA A 273 -24.53 19.21 14.97
CA ALA A 273 -24.89 18.95 13.57
C ALA A 273 -23.83 19.45 12.58
N LYS A 274 -23.21 20.61 12.86
CA LYS A 274 -22.12 21.17 12.07
C LYS A 274 -20.88 20.27 12.14
N GLU A 275 -20.45 19.86 13.34
CA GLU A 275 -19.25 19.01 13.49
C GLU A 275 -19.47 17.59 12.94
N LEU A 276 -20.65 16.99 13.13
CA LEU A 276 -21.02 15.72 12.49
C LEU A 276 -21.04 15.83 10.97
N GLY A 277 -21.59 16.92 10.44
CA GLY A 277 -21.57 17.20 9.00
C GLY A 277 -20.14 17.34 8.46
N ARG A 278 -19.27 18.02 9.21
CA ARG A 278 -17.85 18.18 8.87
C ARG A 278 -17.09 16.85 8.95
N PHE A 279 -17.35 16.07 9.99
CA PHE A 279 -16.79 14.73 10.19
C PHE A 279 -17.15 13.80 9.02
N THR A 280 -18.43 13.72 8.66
CA THR A 280 -18.92 12.83 7.58
C THR A 280 -18.62 13.34 6.16
N SER A 281 -18.26 14.61 6.01
CA SER A 281 -17.94 15.19 4.69
C SER A 281 -16.54 14.84 4.18
N SER A 282 -15.61 14.46 5.07
CA SER A 282 -14.22 14.18 4.72
C SER A 282 -13.81 12.77 5.15
N PRO A 283 -13.54 11.85 4.19
CA PRO A 283 -13.06 10.49 4.50
C PRO A 283 -11.78 10.48 5.35
N ASN A 284 -10.83 11.38 5.05
CA ASN A 284 -9.59 11.50 5.82
C ASN A 284 -9.84 11.91 7.28
N TYR A 285 -10.80 12.81 7.52
CA TYR A 285 -11.14 13.22 8.88
C TYR A 285 -11.84 12.09 9.64
N MET A 286 -12.74 11.37 8.96
CA MET A 286 -13.38 10.17 9.52
C MET A 286 -12.37 9.07 9.88
N LEU A 287 -11.37 8.83 9.04
CA LEU A 287 -10.34 7.84 9.30
C LEU A 287 -9.42 8.26 10.44
N ASN A 288 -8.89 9.47 10.42
CA ASN A 288 -7.92 9.91 11.43
C ASN A 288 -8.54 10.07 12.82
N CYS A 289 -9.76 10.61 12.91
CA CYS A 289 -10.41 10.83 14.20
C CYS A 289 -11.35 9.68 14.60
N GLY A 290 -12.02 9.04 13.64
CA GLY A 290 -12.97 7.95 13.91
C GLY A 290 -12.27 6.64 14.23
N LEU A 291 -11.13 6.37 13.61
CA LEU A 291 -10.38 5.13 13.83
C LEU A 291 -9.90 5.02 15.28
N GLY A 292 -9.39 6.11 15.87
CA GLY A 292 -9.03 6.15 17.28
C GLY A 292 -10.19 5.89 18.21
N THR A 293 -11.37 6.45 17.92
CA THR A 293 -12.58 6.27 18.71
C THR A 293 -13.10 4.82 18.67
N VAL A 294 -12.92 4.10 17.55
CA VAL A 294 -13.33 2.69 17.41
C VAL A 294 -12.26 1.75 17.97
N MET A 295 -10.98 2.08 17.79
CA MET A 295 -9.87 1.21 18.22
C MET A 295 -9.65 1.24 19.73
N LEU A 296 -9.86 2.38 20.41
CA LEU A 296 -9.71 2.46 21.87
C LEU A 296 -10.59 1.47 22.65
N PRO A 297 -11.89 1.33 22.37
CA PRO A 297 -12.70 0.29 23.03
C PRO A 297 -12.28 -1.13 22.67
N LEU A 298 -11.86 -1.37 21.41
CA LEU A 298 -11.39 -2.69 20.98
C LEU A 298 -10.10 -3.09 21.69
N LEU A 299 -9.15 -2.18 21.85
CA LEU A 299 -7.91 -2.41 22.61
C LEU A 299 -8.15 -2.59 24.12
N GLY A 300 -9.25 -2.07 24.65
CA GLY A 300 -9.64 -2.26 26.04
C GLY A 300 -10.31 -3.60 26.35
N VAL A 301 -10.72 -4.35 25.33
CA VAL A 301 -11.34 -5.68 25.44
C VAL A 301 -10.30 -6.81 25.32
N PHE A 302 -9.12 -6.53 24.72
CA PHE A 302 -7.99 -7.44 24.58
C PHE A 302 -6.87 -7.09 25.55
#